data_041a1b2fa2ca28c2c01fb16a4a68699d
#
_entry.id   041a1b2fa2ca28c2c01fb16a4a68699d
#
_cell.length_a   1.000
_cell.length_b   1.000
_cell.length_c   1.000
_cell.angle_alpha   90.00
_cell.angle_beta   90.00
_cell.angle_gamma   90.00
#
_symmetry.space_group_name_H-M   'P 1'
#
loop_
_entity.id
_entity.type
_entity.pdbx_description
1 polymer ?
#
loop_
_entity_poly.entity_id
_entity_poly.type
_entity_poly.pdbx_seq_one_letter_code
_entity_poly.pdbx_strand_id
1 'polypeptide(L)'
;MSGADYIESLELMGMQFGLDRMHALMDALGHPEQRFDAIHIVGSNGKSSTVRFCEVLLEAEGVATGAYTSPHITTFRERIRIGGETISAEGYERAVSAVRDSRLEVTQFEALTAAAYVAFAEAGVQVAVVEAGLGGRLDATNVLARSRVQVLTNVSLEHSELLGQTRDRIAAEKLAVVPEGGDLVIGEAGWEDAAPQAARTKVVTVGGSYQDQNRAVARAAVETLLGRPVDPSPIEQLVVPGRLEVRGSRPLEIWDGAHNPAGMQRLAAELPALLGDRQAVAVFAAMADKDVASMVSLLRTVCPTIIATTSSNPRSLPADTVASLAGGPSCERPKEALEAARVLAGPNGAVVVCGSLYLLHDLSGDAPD
;
A
#
# COMPACT_ATOMS: atom_id res chain seq x y z
N MET A 1 9.46 8.07 26.55
CA MET A 1 8.47 7.87 25.46
C MET A 1 9.20 7.02 24.43
N SER A 2 8.69 5.83 24.14
CA SER A 2 9.24 4.97 23.09
C SER A 2 9.02 5.60 21.72
N GLY A 3 9.68 5.07 20.68
CA GLY A 3 9.46 5.54 19.32
C GLY A 3 8.01 5.29 18.84
N ALA A 4 7.43 4.15 19.23
CA ALA A 4 6.04 3.85 18.92
C ALA A 4 5.09 4.88 19.58
N ASP A 5 5.22 5.14 20.88
CA ASP A 5 4.42 6.15 21.58
C ASP A 5 4.54 7.54 20.93
N TYR A 6 5.75 7.91 20.49
CA TYR A 6 5.96 9.18 19.80
C TYR A 6 5.19 9.24 18.47
N ILE A 7 5.31 8.21 17.64
CA ILE A 7 4.60 8.14 16.36
C ILE A 7 3.08 8.15 16.55
N GLU A 8 2.55 7.41 17.54
CA GLU A 8 1.12 7.43 17.88
C GLU A 8 0.65 8.81 18.32
N SER A 9 1.46 9.52 19.13
CA SER A 9 1.12 10.87 19.59
C SER A 9 0.95 11.90 18.46
N LEU A 10 1.54 11.64 17.29
CA LEU A 10 1.44 12.50 16.11
C LEU A 10 0.15 12.28 15.30
N GLU A 11 -0.64 11.23 15.58
CA GLU A 11 -1.88 10.95 14.84
C GLU A 11 -2.89 12.10 14.94
N LEU A 12 -2.90 12.81 16.05
CA LEU A 12 -3.80 13.95 16.30
C LEU A 12 -3.55 15.16 15.40
N MET A 13 -2.36 15.29 14.80
CA MET A 13 -2.03 16.40 13.91
C MET A 13 -2.74 16.31 12.55
N GLY A 14 -3.27 15.14 12.20
CA GLY A 14 -3.94 14.95 10.93
C GLY A 14 -3.03 15.12 9.71
N MET A 15 -3.66 15.19 8.52
CA MET A 15 -2.94 15.33 7.25
C MET A 15 -2.68 16.83 6.98
N GLN A 16 -1.43 17.19 6.76
CA GLN A 16 -1.03 18.55 6.39
C GLN A 16 -0.17 18.48 5.11
N PHE A 17 -0.59 19.21 4.08
CA PHE A 17 0.10 19.26 2.80
C PHE A 17 1.24 20.28 2.80
N GLY A 18 2.30 19.99 2.05
CA GLY A 18 3.46 20.83 1.88
C GLY A 18 4.76 20.10 2.17
N LEU A 19 5.84 20.49 1.52
CA LEU A 19 7.16 19.85 1.68
C LEU A 19 8.11 20.64 2.59
N ASP A 20 7.75 21.83 3.01
CA ASP A 20 8.64 22.71 3.81
C ASP A 20 9.09 22.03 5.11
N ARG A 21 8.17 21.33 5.80
CA ARG A 21 8.51 20.57 7.03
C ARG A 21 9.44 19.40 6.73
N MET A 22 9.19 18.68 5.63
CA MET A 22 10.07 17.58 5.22
C MET A 22 11.46 18.07 4.83
N HIS A 23 11.57 19.19 4.11
CA HIS A 23 12.87 19.78 3.80
C HIS A 23 13.61 20.21 5.06
N ALA A 24 12.94 20.91 5.98
CA ALA A 24 13.54 21.27 7.27
C ALA A 24 13.96 20.04 8.08
N LEU A 25 13.20 18.96 8.02
CA LEU A 25 13.51 17.70 8.69
C LEU A 25 14.72 17.01 8.04
N MET A 26 14.80 16.96 6.70
CA MET A 26 15.99 16.45 6.00
C MET A 26 17.25 17.24 6.33
N ASP A 27 17.16 18.57 6.36
CA ASP A 27 18.26 19.44 6.78
C ASP A 27 18.71 19.11 8.19
N ALA A 28 17.80 18.99 9.16
CA ALA A 28 18.11 18.68 10.55
C ALA A 28 18.72 17.28 10.73
N LEU A 29 18.36 16.32 9.88
CA LEU A 29 18.85 14.93 9.90
C LEU A 29 20.12 14.72 9.06
N GLY A 30 20.67 15.76 8.43
CA GLY A 30 21.89 15.69 7.63
C GLY A 30 21.71 14.97 6.29
N HIS A 31 20.56 15.17 5.66
CA HIS A 31 20.21 14.70 4.31
C HIS A 31 20.33 13.18 4.10
N PRO A 32 19.65 12.35 4.90
CA PRO A 32 19.70 10.90 4.72
C PRO A 32 19.17 10.47 3.34
N GLU A 33 18.23 11.21 2.74
CA GLU A 33 17.62 10.96 1.43
C GLU A 33 18.62 11.06 0.26
N GLN A 34 19.80 11.64 0.49
CA GLN A 34 20.85 11.77 -0.53
C GLN A 34 21.81 10.58 -0.56
N ARG A 35 21.70 9.64 0.40
CA ARG A 35 22.68 8.55 0.57
C ARG A 35 22.37 7.28 -0.22
N PHE A 36 21.22 7.22 -0.89
CA PHE A 36 20.78 6.06 -1.68
C PHE A 36 20.08 6.52 -2.95
N ASP A 37 20.07 5.68 -3.98
CA ASP A 37 19.21 5.85 -5.15
C ASP A 37 17.80 5.34 -4.82
N ALA A 38 16.77 5.80 -5.54
CA ALA A 38 15.40 5.37 -5.26
C ALA A 38 14.60 5.02 -6.51
N ILE A 39 13.68 4.03 -6.35
CA ILE A 39 12.49 3.84 -7.17
C ILE A 39 11.31 4.43 -6.40
N HIS A 40 10.66 5.46 -6.95
CA HIS A 40 9.54 6.13 -6.30
C HIS A 40 8.21 5.69 -6.92
N ILE A 41 7.31 5.09 -6.13
CA ILE A 41 6.09 4.46 -6.62
C ILE A 41 4.87 5.27 -6.19
N VAL A 42 4.16 5.80 -7.18
CA VAL A 42 2.88 6.49 -7.04
C VAL A 42 1.76 5.70 -7.72
N GLY A 43 0.52 5.99 -7.40
CA GLY A 43 -0.65 5.36 -8.00
C GLY A 43 -1.81 5.25 -7.03
N SER A 44 -2.95 4.79 -7.50
CA SER A 44 -4.13 4.57 -6.66
C SER A 44 -4.07 3.21 -5.97
N ASN A 45 -3.87 2.14 -6.72
CA ASN A 45 -3.83 0.77 -6.20
C ASN A 45 -2.55 0.05 -6.69
N GLY A 46 -2.12 -1.00 -5.97
CA GLY A 46 -0.99 -1.83 -6.37
C GLY A 46 0.39 -1.32 -5.93
N LYS A 47 0.50 -0.14 -5.33
CA LYS A 47 1.77 0.45 -4.90
C LYS A 47 2.58 -0.49 -4.00
N SER A 48 2.04 -0.92 -2.86
CA SER A 48 2.74 -1.77 -1.89
C SER A 48 3.17 -3.11 -2.49
N SER A 49 2.32 -3.73 -3.36
CA SER A 49 2.70 -4.95 -4.09
C SER A 49 3.89 -4.69 -5.02
N THR A 50 3.86 -3.58 -5.76
CA THR A 50 4.94 -3.19 -6.67
C THR A 50 6.23 -2.93 -5.90
N VAL A 51 6.16 -2.25 -4.73
CA VAL A 51 7.33 -2.06 -3.84
C VAL A 51 7.93 -3.41 -3.46
N ARG A 52 7.11 -4.35 -2.98
CA ARG A 52 7.58 -5.67 -2.55
C ARG A 52 8.22 -6.46 -3.68
N PHE A 53 7.64 -6.40 -4.89
CA PHE A 53 8.22 -7.07 -6.06
C PHE A 53 9.54 -6.42 -6.49
N CYS A 54 9.65 -5.09 -6.48
CA CYS A 54 10.91 -4.39 -6.76
C CYS A 54 11.99 -4.75 -5.74
N GLU A 55 11.66 -4.75 -4.45
CA GLU A 55 12.58 -5.11 -3.36
C GLU A 55 13.19 -6.50 -3.61
N VAL A 56 12.36 -7.52 -3.80
CA VAL A 56 12.82 -8.90 -3.99
C VAL A 56 13.65 -9.06 -5.28
N LEU A 57 13.27 -8.38 -6.37
CA LEU A 57 14.05 -8.41 -7.60
C LEU A 57 15.43 -7.77 -7.41
N LEU A 58 15.51 -6.62 -6.74
CA LEU A 58 16.79 -5.94 -6.46
C LEU A 58 17.70 -6.78 -5.57
N GLU A 59 17.13 -7.45 -4.55
CA GLU A 59 17.87 -8.36 -3.67
C GLU A 59 18.42 -9.56 -4.43
N ALA A 60 17.64 -10.16 -5.33
CA ALA A 60 18.10 -11.24 -6.18
C ALA A 60 19.26 -10.82 -7.10
N GLU A 61 19.36 -9.53 -7.43
CA GLU A 61 20.46 -8.92 -8.18
C GLU A 61 21.65 -8.50 -7.29
N GLY A 62 21.59 -8.79 -5.99
CA GLY A 62 22.66 -8.49 -5.02
C GLY A 62 22.74 -7.03 -4.59
N VAL A 63 21.67 -6.26 -4.78
CA VAL A 63 21.61 -4.85 -4.36
C VAL A 63 21.19 -4.74 -2.91
N ALA A 64 21.89 -3.95 -2.11
CA ALA A 64 21.47 -3.63 -0.74
C ALA A 64 20.22 -2.75 -0.77
N THR A 65 19.05 -3.31 -0.39
CA THR A 65 17.75 -2.68 -0.56
C THR A 65 17.16 -2.13 0.73
N GLY A 66 16.39 -1.05 0.59
CA GLY A 66 15.39 -0.61 1.55
C GLY A 66 14.02 -0.53 0.88
N ALA A 67 12.95 -0.80 1.62
CA ALA A 67 11.59 -0.63 1.14
C ALA A 67 10.75 0.14 2.15
N TYR A 68 9.96 1.11 1.66
CA TYR A 68 9.03 1.89 2.46
C TYR A 68 7.62 1.76 1.89
N THR A 69 6.68 1.32 2.72
CA THR A 69 5.29 1.09 2.34
C THR A 69 4.31 1.77 3.30
N SER A 70 3.08 2.01 2.85
CA SER A 70 2.01 2.54 3.69
C SER A 70 0.61 2.12 3.18
N PRO A 71 -0.35 1.93 4.09
CA PRO A 71 -0.18 1.77 5.53
C PRO A 71 0.40 0.40 5.91
N HIS A 72 0.57 0.12 7.20
CA HIS A 72 0.89 -1.22 7.73
C HIS A 72 -0.38 -2.04 7.97
N ILE A 73 -0.21 -3.34 8.23
CA ILE A 73 -1.29 -4.23 8.68
C ILE A 73 -1.24 -4.38 10.20
N THR A 74 -0.08 -4.63 10.81
CA THR A 74 0.04 -4.93 12.24
C THR A 74 0.82 -3.86 13.00
N THR A 75 2.04 -3.52 12.59
CA THR A 75 2.90 -2.57 13.31
C THR A 75 3.51 -1.53 12.40
N PHE A 76 3.87 -0.36 12.95
CA PHE A 76 4.57 0.70 12.19
C PHE A 76 5.89 0.21 11.58
N ARG A 77 6.56 -0.76 12.19
CA ARG A 77 7.83 -1.33 11.73
C ARG A 77 7.71 -2.00 10.36
N GLU A 78 6.54 -2.58 10.04
CA GLU A 78 6.29 -3.19 8.74
C GLU A 78 6.47 -2.24 7.57
N ARG A 79 6.32 -0.92 7.81
CA ARG A 79 6.48 0.11 6.78
C ARG A 79 7.92 0.26 6.31
N ILE A 80 8.89 -0.18 7.13
CA ILE A 80 10.32 -0.02 6.88
C ILE A 80 10.95 -1.40 6.79
N ARG A 81 11.52 -1.72 5.65
CA ARG A 81 12.22 -2.99 5.41
C ARG A 81 13.64 -2.72 4.94
N ILE A 82 14.57 -3.54 5.36
CA ILE A 82 15.98 -3.44 5.00
C ILE A 82 16.50 -4.84 4.72
N GLY A 83 17.06 -5.06 3.52
CA GLY A 83 17.56 -6.37 3.11
C GLY A 83 16.49 -7.46 3.18
N GLY A 84 15.24 -7.16 2.72
CA GLY A 84 14.14 -8.10 2.69
C GLY A 84 13.42 -8.33 4.02
N GLU A 85 13.90 -7.79 5.13
CA GLU A 85 13.36 -8.00 6.46
C GLU A 85 12.73 -6.72 7.03
N THR A 86 11.70 -6.88 7.86
CA THR A 86 11.15 -5.76 8.66
C THR A 86 12.25 -5.22 9.57
N ILE A 87 12.37 -3.89 9.66
CA ILE A 87 13.35 -3.23 10.52
C ILE A 87 13.30 -3.79 11.95
N SER A 88 14.46 -4.02 12.57
CA SER A 88 14.52 -4.46 13.97
C SER A 88 13.92 -3.41 14.92
N ALA A 89 13.47 -3.83 16.09
CA ALA A 89 12.93 -2.91 17.11
C ALA A 89 13.95 -1.81 17.47
N GLU A 90 15.22 -2.18 17.63
CA GLU A 90 16.30 -1.25 17.95
C GLU A 90 16.58 -0.29 16.79
N GLY A 91 16.54 -0.78 15.54
CA GLY A 91 16.74 0.06 14.35
C GLY A 91 15.62 1.08 14.19
N TYR A 92 14.38 0.64 14.39
CA TYR A 92 13.20 1.51 14.39
C TYR A 92 13.28 2.59 15.47
N GLU A 93 13.57 2.18 16.73
CA GLU A 93 13.70 3.11 17.86
C GLU A 93 14.79 4.16 17.63
N ARG A 94 15.96 3.78 17.09
CA ARG A 94 17.02 4.74 16.74
C ARG A 94 16.56 5.74 15.69
N ALA A 95 15.97 5.24 14.60
CA ALA A 95 15.54 6.08 13.49
C ALA A 95 14.43 7.06 13.91
N VAL A 96 13.43 6.60 14.66
CA VAL A 96 12.35 7.45 15.18
C VAL A 96 12.88 8.44 16.23
N SER A 97 13.83 8.01 17.09
CA SER A 97 14.46 8.91 18.06
C SER A 97 15.21 10.05 17.38
N ALA A 98 15.92 9.80 16.29
CA ALA A 98 16.60 10.87 15.53
C ALA A 98 15.60 11.93 15.03
N VAL A 99 14.43 11.49 14.53
CA VAL A 99 13.34 12.38 14.11
C VAL A 99 12.78 13.18 15.30
N ARG A 100 12.44 12.52 16.39
CA ARG A 100 11.96 13.16 17.64
C ARG A 100 12.94 14.21 18.17
N ASP A 101 14.22 13.89 18.17
CA ASP A 101 15.27 14.73 18.74
C ASP A 101 15.57 15.97 17.89
N SER A 102 15.09 16.01 16.62
CA SER A 102 15.08 17.24 15.80
C SER A 102 14.17 18.34 16.38
N ARG A 103 13.18 17.96 17.20
CA ARG A 103 12.19 18.84 17.84
C ARG A 103 11.35 19.68 16.85
N LEU A 104 11.29 19.24 15.60
CA LEU A 104 10.43 19.86 14.58
C LEU A 104 8.99 19.36 14.72
N GLU A 105 8.02 20.23 14.47
CA GLU A 105 6.63 19.83 14.36
C GLU A 105 6.41 19.14 13.01
N VAL A 106 6.05 17.87 13.04
CA VAL A 106 5.84 17.03 11.86
C VAL A 106 4.60 16.17 12.01
N THR A 107 3.99 15.79 10.91
CA THR A 107 2.90 14.80 10.91
C THR A 107 3.45 13.39 11.13
N GLN A 108 2.57 12.46 11.51
CA GLN A 108 2.93 11.04 11.67
C GLN A 108 3.56 10.47 10.39
N PHE A 109 3.01 10.79 9.21
CA PHE A 109 3.54 10.28 7.95
C PHE A 109 4.91 10.90 7.60
N GLU A 110 5.11 12.19 7.85
CA GLU A 110 6.41 12.83 7.69
C GLU A 110 7.47 12.22 8.62
N ALA A 111 7.12 11.98 9.88
CA ALA A 111 8.02 11.36 10.85
C ALA A 111 8.43 9.94 10.44
N LEU A 112 7.48 9.11 10.00
CA LEU A 112 7.74 7.74 9.53
C LEU A 112 8.57 7.72 8.25
N THR A 113 8.30 8.63 7.31
CA THR A 113 9.07 8.76 6.06
C THR A 113 10.52 9.14 6.37
N ALA A 114 10.73 10.13 7.23
CA ALA A 114 12.07 10.54 7.63
C ALA A 114 12.82 9.44 8.41
N ALA A 115 12.14 8.73 9.32
CA ALA A 115 12.71 7.59 10.03
C ALA A 115 13.14 6.47 9.05
N ALA A 116 12.35 6.20 8.01
CA ALA A 116 12.74 5.26 6.96
C ALA A 116 14.03 5.70 6.26
N TYR A 117 14.16 6.97 5.90
CA TYR A 117 15.35 7.47 5.21
C TYR A 117 16.60 7.45 6.11
N VAL A 118 16.45 7.78 7.40
CA VAL A 118 17.52 7.61 8.39
C VAL A 118 17.96 6.16 8.48
N ALA A 119 17.01 5.24 8.63
CA ALA A 119 17.29 3.81 8.73
C ALA A 119 18.00 3.26 7.48
N PHE A 120 17.58 3.68 6.28
CA PHE A 120 18.22 3.29 5.02
C PHE A 120 19.66 3.82 4.93
N ALA A 121 19.87 5.08 5.27
CA ALA A 121 21.20 5.68 5.27
C ALA A 121 22.16 5.01 6.27
N GLU A 122 21.69 4.69 7.48
CA GLU A 122 22.47 3.98 8.51
C GLU A 122 22.81 2.55 8.09
N ALA A 123 21.89 1.86 7.43
CA ALA A 123 22.09 0.49 6.96
C ALA A 123 22.93 0.38 5.67
N GLY A 124 23.32 1.51 5.05
CA GLY A 124 24.07 1.50 3.80
C GLY A 124 23.27 0.99 2.60
N VAL A 125 21.96 1.24 2.60
CA VAL A 125 21.09 0.92 1.46
C VAL A 125 21.60 1.58 0.19
N GLN A 126 21.69 0.82 -0.88
CA GLN A 126 22.08 1.31 -2.21
C GLN A 126 20.87 1.84 -2.99
N VAL A 127 19.75 1.10 -2.93
CA VAL A 127 18.50 1.45 -3.59
C VAL A 127 17.34 1.30 -2.63
N ALA A 128 16.58 2.38 -2.43
CA ALA A 128 15.32 2.36 -1.72
C ALA A 128 14.13 2.29 -2.69
N VAL A 129 13.15 1.43 -2.41
CA VAL A 129 11.87 1.39 -3.11
C VAL A 129 10.82 2.03 -2.22
N VAL A 130 10.32 3.19 -2.63
CA VAL A 130 9.53 4.07 -1.76
C VAL A 130 8.11 4.25 -2.31
N GLU A 131 7.12 3.87 -1.50
CA GLU A 131 5.69 4.10 -1.76
C GLU A 131 5.28 5.51 -1.32
N ALA A 132 4.66 6.29 -2.21
CA ALA A 132 3.99 7.53 -1.84
C ALA A 132 2.69 7.25 -1.05
N GLY A 133 2.47 7.99 0.01
CA GLY A 133 1.28 7.84 0.84
C GLY A 133 0.01 8.33 0.14
N LEU A 134 0.04 9.55 -0.37
CA LEU A 134 -1.11 10.19 -1.03
C LEU A 134 -0.68 11.19 -2.12
N GLY A 135 -1.26 11.03 -3.31
CA GLY A 135 -0.95 11.93 -4.42
C GLY A 135 0.45 11.73 -4.96
N GLY A 136 1.27 12.74 -4.91
CA GLY A 136 2.67 12.72 -5.33
C GLY A 136 3.36 14.06 -5.10
N ARG A 137 2.87 15.15 -5.69
CA ARG A 137 3.47 16.50 -5.66
C ARG A 137 3.86 16.97 -4.27
N LEU A 138 2.95 16.86 -3.31
CA LEU A 138 3.11 17.32 -1.93
C LEU A 138 3.21 16.15 -0.94
N ASP A 139 3.41 14.94 -1.43
CA ASP A 139 3.64 13.78 -0.57
C ASP A 139 5.01 13.87 0.11
N ALA A 140 5.06 13.53 1.39
CA ALA A 140 6.29 13.60 2.18
C ALA A 140 7.46 12.82 1.56
N THR A 141 7.18 11.79 0.77
CA THR A 141 8.20 11.01 0.06
C THR A 141 8.84 11.76 -1.11
N ASN A 142 8.23 12.85 -1.59
CA ASN A 142 8.72 13.62 -2.75
C ASN A 142 9.90 14.56 -2.45
N VAL A 143 10.63 14.28 -1.39
CA VAL A 143 11.93 14.93 -1.08
C VAL A 143 13.12 14.07 -1.53
N LEU A 144 12.90 12.95 -2.18
CA LEU A 144 13.92 12.03 -2.66
C LEU A 144 14.83 12.72 -3.68
N ALA A 145 16.07 13.03 -3.28
CA ALA A 145 17.03 13.75 -4.11
C ALA A 145 17.58 12.92 -5.29
N ARG A 146 17.56 11.58 -5.15
CA ARG A 146 18.14 10.64 -6.12
C ARG A 146 17.10 9.64 -6.62
N SER A 147 15.87 10.11 -6.86
CA SER A 147 14.82 9.27 -7.46
C SER A 147 15.14 8.98 -8.92
N ARG A 148 15.62 7.76 -9.21
CA ARG A 148 16.14 7.35 -10.52
C ARG A 148 15.04 6.86 -11.45
N VAL A 149 14.04 6.18 -10.90
CA VAL A 149 12.88 5.66 -11.63
C VAL A 149 11.62 6.01 -10.87
N GLN A 150 10.65 6.57 -11.57
CA GLN A 150 9.32 6.79 -11.05
C GLN A 150 8.37 5.76 -11.65
N VAL A 151 7.40 5.30 -10.83
CA VAL A 151 6.41 4.32 -11.24
C VAL A 151 5.02 4.87 -10.99
N LEU A 152 4.18 4.93 -12.03
CA LEU A 152 2.74 5.13 -11.88
C LEU A 152 2.05 3.77 -12.05
N THR A 153 1.51 3.20 -10.99
CA THR A 153 0.82 1.90 -11.07
C THR A 153 -0.48 1.98 -11.87
N ASN A 154 -1.38 2.87 -11.46
CA ASN A 154 -2.65 3.18 -12.10
C ASN A 154 -3.30 4.42 -11.50
N VAL A 155 -4.37 4.91 -12.13
CA VAL A 155 -5.14 6.07 -11.65
C VAL A 155 -6.61 5.70 -11.52
N SER A 156 -7.20 5.94 -10.35
CA SER A 156 -8.64 5.85 -10.13
C SER A 156 -9.14 7.06 -9.37
N LEU A 157 -10.45 7.27 -9.38
CA LEU A 157 -11.07 8.32 -8.57
C LEU A 157 -10.95 7.94 -7.09
N GLU A 158 -10.11 8.66 -6.39
CA GLU A 158 -9.87 8.51 -4.96
C GLU A 158 -9.48 9.87 -4.37
N HIS A 159 -9.79 10.11 -3.10
CA HIS A 159 -9.43 11.36 -2.42
C HIS A 159 -9.74 12.61 -3.26
N SER A 160 -10.90 12.62 -3.93
CA SER A 160 -11.27 13.63 -4.94
C SER A 160 -11.35 15.04 -4.38
N GLU A 161 -11.58 15.19 -3.08
CA GLU A 161 -11.55 16.49 -2.39
C GLU A 161 -10.14 17.08 -2.32
N LEU A 162 -9.10 16.24 -2.34
CA LEU A 162 -7.70 16.61 -2.17
C LEU A 162 -6.93 16.60 -3.49
N LEU A 163 -7.09 15.54 -4.28
CA LEU A 163 -6.31 15.30 -5.50
C LEU A 163 -6.99 15.79 -6.78
N GLY A 164 -8.30 16.14 -6.70
CA GLY A 164 -9.08 16.59 -7.83
C GLY A 164 -10.18 15.62 -8.24
N GLN A 165 -11.20 16.16 -8.93
CA GLN A 165 -12.45 15.44 -9.23
C GLN A 165 -12.41 14.65 -10.54
N THR A 166 -11.28 14.62 -11.24
CA THR A 166 -11.11 13.87 -12.49
C THR A 166 -9.84 13.02 -12.43
N ARG A 167 -9.83 11.90 -13.17
CA ARG A 167 -8.65 11.04 -13.28
C ARG A 167 -7.43 11.80 -13.82
N ASP A 168 -7.65 12.74 -14.76
CA ASP A 168 -6.55 13.55 -15.32
C ASP A 168 -5.88 14.43 -14.27
N ARG A 169 -6.66 15.07 -13.37
CA ARG A 169 -6.11 15.85 -12.27
C ARG A 169 -5.34 14.99 -11.27
N ILE A 170 -5.89 13.81 -10.94
CA ILE A 170 -5.24 12.86 -10.06
C ILE A 170 -3.94 12.33 -10.70
N ALA A 171 -3.94 12.04 -12.01
CA ALA A 171 -2.75 11.65 -12.75
C ALA A 171 -1.68 12.73 -12.72
N ALA A 172 -2.04 13.98 -13.01
CA ALA A 172 -1.12 15.11 -12.98
C ALA A 172 -0.52 15.34 -11.58
N GLU A 173 -1.31 15.15 -10.52
CA GLU A 173 -0.84 15.26 -9.14
C GLU A 173 0.17 14.13 -8.80
N LYS A 174 -0.14 12.90 -9.23
CA LYS A 174 0.76 11.75 -9.03
C LYS A 174 2.05 11.87 -9.85
N LEU A 175 1.94 12.24 -11.12
CA LEU A 175 3.08 12.36 -12.03
C LEU A 175 3.99 13.57 -11.74
N ALA A 176 3.56 14.47 -10.87
CA ALA A 176 4.40 15.59 -10.45
C ALA A 176 5.68 15.20 -9.66
N VAL A 177 5.82 13.92 -9.30
CA VAL A 177 7.06 13.37 -8.73
C VAL A 177 8.12 13.08 -9.79
N VAL A 178 7.77 13.10 -11.08
CA VAL A 178 8.67 12.78 -12.18
C VAL A 178 9.53 14.01 -12.48
N PRO A 179 10.86 13.95 -12.31
CA PRO A 179 11.72 15.06 -12.63
C PRO A 179 11.88 15.19 -14.16
N GLU A 180 12.29 16.35 -14.62
CA GLU A 180 12.62 16.55 -16.02
C GLU A 180 13.74 15.58 -16.47
N GLY A 181 13.51 14.88 -17.59
CA GLY A 181 14.42 13.85 -18.08
C GLY A 181 14.45 12.56 -17.24
N GLY A 182 13.55 12.40 -16.28
CA GLY A 182 13.43 11.22 -15.43
C GLY A 182 12.98 9.98 -16.20
N ASP A 183 13.21 8.80 -15.63
CA ASP A 183 12.70 7.52 -16.13
C ASP A 183 11.33 7.20 -15.48
N LEU A 184 10.31 6.99 -16.32
CA LEU A 184 8.94 6.71 -15.85
C LEU A 184 8.44 5.36 -16.38
N VAL A 185 7.96 4.52 -15.49
CA VAL A 185 7.25 3.28 -15.84
C VAL A 185 5.76 3.47 -15.51
N ILE A 186 4.89 3.24 -16.50
CA ILE A 186 3.44 3.39 -16.38
C ILE A 186 2.77 2.02 -16.48
N GLY A 187 2.01 1.64 -15.46
CA GLY A 187 1.28 0.38 -15.38
C GLY A 187 -0.14 0.42 -15.95
N GLU A 188 -0.61 1.57 -16.41
CA GLU A 188 -1.92 1.76 -17.06
C GLU A 188 -1.76 2.73 -18.22
N ALA A 189 -2.02 2.28 -19.44
CA ALA A 189 -1.89 3.11 -20.63
C ALA A 189 -2.84 4.33 -20.62
N GLY A 190 -2.46 5.38 -21.34
CA GLY A 190 -3.25 6.60 -21.50
C GLY A 190 -2.82 7.76 -20.59
N TRP A 191 -1.70 7.61 -19.84
CA TRP A 191 -1.16 8.66 -18.97
C TRP A 191 0.16 9.23 -19.48
N GLU A 192 0.61 8.82 -20.67
CA GLU A 192 1.89 9.20 -21.28
C GLU A 192 1.97 10.71 -21.47
N ASP A 193 0.88 11.32 -21.93
CA ASP A 193 0.79 12.77 -22.18
C ASP A 193 0.68 13.62 -20.90
N ALA A 194 0.34 12.98 -19.76
CA ALA A 194 0.29 13.65 -18.46
C ALA A 194 1.67 13.71 -17.78
N ALA A 195 2.65 12.96 -18.28
CA ALA A 195 4.02 12.97 -17.79
C ALA A 195 4.76 14.24 -18.24
N PRO A 196 5.80 14.69 -17.50
CA PRO A 196 6.70 15.75 -17.96
C PRO A 196 7.29 15.42 -19.36
N GLN A 197 7.31 16.39 -20.26
CA GLN A 197 7.73 16.19 -21.66
C GLN A 197 9.13 15.60 -21.86
N ALA A 198 10.00 15.78 -20.90
CA ALA A 198 11.38 15.25 -20.97
C ALA A 198 11.50 13.85 -20.36
N ALA A 199 10.45 13.26 -19.80
CA ALA A 199 10.50 11.93 -19.20
C ALA A 199 10.66 10.83 -20.27
N ARG A 200 11.56 9.87 -20.00
CA ARG A 200 11.62 8.61 -20.74
C ARG A 200 10.55 7.68 -20.21
N THR A 201 9.49 7.48 -20.99
CA THR A 201 8.31 6.74 -20.52
C THR A 201 8.28 5.34 -21.12
N LYS A 202 8.07 4.33 -20.25
CA LYS A 202 7.82 2.93 -20.62
C LYS A 202 6.45 2.51 -20.11
N VAL A 203 5.52 2.22 -21.00
CA VAL A 203 4.19 1.68 -20.65
C VAL A 203 4.26 0.16 -20.60
N VAL A 204 3.72 -0.40 -19.53
CA VAL A 204 3.70 -1.85 -19.26
C VAL A 204 2.27 -2.27 -19.00
N THR A 205 1.69 -3.05 -19.91
CA THR A 205 0.37 -3.66 -19.76
C THR A 205 0.46 -5.14 -20.08
N VAL A 206 -0.02 -5.99 -19.18
CA VAL A 206 -0.07 -7.43 -19.38
C VAL A 206 -1.46 -7.96 -19.11
N GLY A 207 -1.80 -9.10 -19.71
CA GLY A 207 -2.99 -9.86 -19.34
C GLY A 207 -2.77 -10.64 -18.05
N GLY A 208 -3.86 -11.16 -17.47
CA GLY A 208 -3.82 -11.91 -16.22
C GLY A 208 -4.36 -11.11 -15.03
N SER A 209 -3.93 -11.46 -13.84
CA SER A 209 -4.36 -10.83 -12.60
C SER A 209 -3.76 -9.43 -12.40
N TYR A 210 -4.33 -8.64 -11.49
CA TYR A 210 -3.74 -7.36 -11.12
C TYR A 210 -2.35 -7.54 -10.45
N GLN A 211 -2.08 -8.72 -9.86
CA GLN A 211 -0.76 -9.02 -9.33
C GLN A 211 0.25 -9.31 -10.46
N ASP A 212 -0.19 -9.92 -11.58
CA ASP A 212 0.68 -10.08 -12.75
C ASP A 212 1.05 -8.72 -13.35
N GLN A 213 0.08 -7.80 -13.39
CA GLN A 213 0.34 -6.40 -13.79
C GLN A 213 1.36 -5.73 -12.85
N ASN A 214 1.18 -5.86 -11.52
CA ASN A 214 2.12 -5.28 -10.55
C ASN A 214 3.52 -5.90 -10.67
N ARG A 215 3.65 -7.23 -10.91
CA ARG A 215 4.93 -7.92 -11.16
C ARG A 215 5.61 -7.39 -12.42
N ALA A 216 4.86 -7.25 -13.51
CA ALA A 216 5.39 -6.73 -14.77
C ALA A 216 5.89 -5.29 -14.65
N VAL A 217 5.16 -4.43 -13.94
CA VAL A 217 5.56 -3.04 -13.65
C VAL A 217 6.81 -3.00 -12.78
N ALA A 218 6.86 -3.80 -11.72
CA ALA A 218 8.03 -3.88 -10.83
C ALA A 218 9.29 -4.35 -11.59
N ARG A 219 9.15 -5.41 -12.40
CA ARG A 219 10.22 -5.89 -13.26
C ARG A 219 10.72 -4.78 -14.19
N ALA A 220 9.83 -4.09 -14.87
CA ALA A 220 10.19 -3.01 -15.78
C ALA A 220 10.90 -1.85 -15.06
N ALA A 221 10.49 -1.52 -13.82
CA ALA A 221 11.13 -0.49 -13.01
C ALA A 221 12.57 -0.89 -12.62
N VAL A 222 12.77 -2.13 -12.18
CA VAL A 222 14.10 -2.65 -11.82
C VAL A 222 15.00 -2.76 -13.05
N GLU A 223 14.51 -3.28 -14.18
CA GLU A 223 15.24 -3.33 -15.45
C GLU A 223 15.66 -1.92 -15.92
N THR A 224 14.77 -0.93 -15.75
CA THR A 224 15.06 0.47 -16.12
C THR A 224 16.15 1.04 -15.23
N LEU A 225 16.10 0.79 -13.92
CA LEU A 225 17.12 1.23 -12.97
C LEU A 225 18.50 0.61 -13.27
N LEU A 226 18.52 -0.71 -13.51
CA LEU A 226 19.77 -1.46 -13.72
C LEU A 226 20.31 -1.39 -15.14
N GLY A 227 19.50 -0.92 -16.09
CA GLY A 227 19.87 -0.85 -17.51
C GLY A 227 20.02 -2.21 -18.20
N ARG A 228 19.46 -3.29 -17.61
CA ARG A 228 19.53 -4.66 -18.13
C ARG A 228 18.33 -5.50 -17.71
N PRO A 229 18.00 -6.58 -18.44
CA PRO A 229 16.98 -7.53 -18.02
C PRO A 229 17.31 -8.18 -16.67
N VAL A 230 16.25 -8.54 -15.92
CA VAL A 230 16.32 -9.29 -14.66
C VAL A 230 15.48 -10.57 -14.72
N ASP A 231 15.90 -11.59 -13.94
CA ASP A 231 15.13 -12.83 -13.77
C ASP A 231 13.85 -12.54 -12.95
N PRO A 232 12.65 -12.79 -13.48
CA PRO A 232 11.41 -12.58 -12.74
C PRO A 232 11.08 -13.70 -11.74
N SER A 233 11.74 -14.86 -11.79
CA SER A 233 11.39 -16.03 -11.01
C SER A 233 11.27 -15.79 -9.48
N PRO A 234 12.07 -14.89 -8.85
CA PRO A 234 11.95 -14.63 -7.42
C PRO A 234 10.59 -14.05 -6.98
N ILE A 235 9.85 -13.41 -7.89
CA ILE A 235 8.57 -12.77 -7.57
C ILE A 235 7.34 -13.53 -8.09
N GLU A 236 7.51 -14.62 -8.86
CA GLU A 236 6.38 -15.34 -9.47
C GLU A 236 5.39 -15.87 -8.44
N GLN A 237 5.89 -16.42 -7.34
CA GLN A 237 5.07 -16.98 -6.26
C GLN A 237 5.08 -16.15 -4.98
N LEU A 238 5.64 -14.94 -5.03
CA LEU A 238 5.68 -14.08 -3.86
C LEU A 238 4.26 -13.62 -3.47
N VAL A 239 3.88 -13.95 -2.25
CA VAL A 239 2.63 -13.49 -1.64
C VAL A 239 2.87 -12.18 -0.91
N VAL A 240 2.06 -11.17 -1.21
CA VAL A 240 2.07 -9.91 -0.49
C VAL A 240 0.93 -9.92 0.54
N PRO A 241 1.21 -9.77 1.84
CA PRO A 241 0.19 -9.82 2.87
C PRO A 241 -0.99 -8.87 2.59
N GLY A 242 -2.20 -9.37 2.74
CA GLY A 242 -3.43 -8.62 2.49
C GLY A 242 -3.63 -8.18 1.02
N ARG A 243 -3.06 -8.90 0.05
CA ARG A 243 -3.22 -8.65 -1.39
C ARG A 243 -3.49 -9.95 -2.15
N LEU A 244 -4.75 -10.36 -2.25
CA LEU A 244 -5.19 -11.68 -2.71
C LEU A 244 -4.47 -12.81 -1.95
N GLU A 245 -4.26 -12.62 -0.68
CA GLU A 245 -3.54 -13.55 0.17
C GLU A 245 -4.42 -14.76 0.50
N VAL A 246 -3.98 -15.95 0.11
CA VAL A 246 -4.64 -17.20 0.47
C VAL A 246 -4.09 -17.70 1.80
N ARG A 247 -4.93 -17.71 2.86
CA ARG A 247 -4.55 -18.12 4.22
C ARG A 247 -5.06 -19.48 4.65
N GLY A 248 -6.07 -20.00 3.98
CA GLY A 248 -6.69 -21.28 4.34
C GLY A 248 -7.19 -22.03 3.10
N SER A 249 -7.41 -23.32 3.24
CA SER A 249 -7.90 -24.19 2.16
C SER A 249 -9.24 -24.87 2.45
N ARG A 250 -9.68 -24.90 3.72
CA ARG A 250 -10.95 -25.55 4.15
C ARG A 250 -11.58 -24.85 5.35
N PRO A 251 -12.42 -23.84 5.13
CA PRO A 251 -12.75 -23.18 3.86
C PRO A 251 -11.53 -22.54 3.21
N LEU A 252 -11.62 -22.25 1.90
CA LEU A 252 -10.66 -21.39 1.24
C LEU A 252 -10.77 -19.98 1.85
N GLU A 253 -9.70 -19.44 2.40
CA GLU A 253 -9.68 -18.06 2.92
C GLU A 253 -8.84 -17.16 2.03
N ILE A 254 -9.44 -16.04 1.61
CA ILE A 254 -8.78 -15.01 0.79
C ILE A 254 -8.88 -13.68 1.52
N TRP A 255 -7.74 -13.06 1.79
CA TRP A 255 -7.65 -11.76 2.44
C TRP A 255 -7.14 -10.71 1.47
N ASP A 256 -7.88 -9.59 1.37
CA ASP A 256 -7.51 -8.48 0.48
C ASP A 256 -7.86 -7.12 1.06
N GLY A 257 -6.92 -6.20 1.00
CA GLY A 257 -7.08 -4.83 1.50
C GLY A 257 -7.79 -3.88 0.55
N ALA A 258 -8.59 -4.35 -0.41
CA ALA A 258 -9.44 -3.51 -1.26
C ALA A 258 -10.37 -2.66 -0.38
N HIS A 259 -10.26 -1.33 -0.50
CA HIS A 259 -10.94 -0.37 0.37
C HIS A 259 -11.51 0.83 -0.38
N ASN A 260 -11.59 0.74 -1.70
CA ASN A 260 -12.24 1.72 -2.57
C ASN A 260 -12.94 0.99 -3.74
N PRO A 261 -13.86 1.64 -4.47
CA PRO A 261 -14.60 0.98 -5.56
C PRO A 261 -13.70 0.36 -6.63
N ALA A 262 -12.61 1.02 -7.02
CA ALA A 262 -11.69 0.49 -8.03
C ALA A 262 -10.92 -0.74 -7.53
N GLY A 263 -10.48 -0.75 -6.28
CA GLY A 263 -9.88 -1.92 -5.63
C GLY A 263 -10.87 -3.07 -5.53
N MET A 264 -12.11 -2.79 -5.12
CA MET A 264 -13.17 -3.77 -5.01
C MET A 264 -13.56 -4.36 -6.38
N GLN A 265 -13.61 -3.54 -7.42
CA GLN A 265 -13.85 -4.01 -8.79
C GLN A 265 -12.78 -5.00 -9.24
N ARG A 266 -11.51 -4.71 -8.95
CA ARG A 266 -10.40 -5.62 -9.26
C ARG A 266 -10.48 -6.90 -8.47
N LEU A 267 -10.72 -6.81 -7.16
CA LEU A 267 -10.92 -7.99 -6.31
C LEU A 267 -12.05 -8.87 -6.85
N ALA A 268 -13.23 -8.29 -7.13
CA ALA A 268 -14.37 -9.01 -7.66
C ALA A 268 -14.09 -9.67 -9.02
N ALA A 269 -13.24 -9.09 -9.86
CA ALA A 269 -12.83 -9.68 -11.14
C ALA A 269 -11.89 -10.89 -10.96
N GLU A 270 -11.05 -10.89 -9.92
CA GLU A 270 -10.07 -11.97 -9.65
C GLU A 270 -10.69 -13.17 -8.90
N LEU A 271 -11.64 -12.89 -8.01
CA LEU A 271 -12.23 -13.92 -7.13
C LEU A 271 -12.79 -15.14 -7.87
N PRO A 272 -13.50 -15.04 -9.01
CA PRO A 272 -14.04 -16.20 -9.70
C PRO A 272 -12.99 -17.26 -10.07
N ALA A 273 -11.80 -16.83 -10.49
CA ALA A 273 -10.70 -17.76 -10.83
C ALA A 273 -10.15 -18.50 -9.60
N LEU A 274 -10.16 -17.87 -8.42
CA LEU A 274 -9.70 -18.45 -7.16
C LEU A 274 -10.78 -19.30 -6.49
N LEU A 275 -12.02 -18.86 -6.57
CA LEU A 275 -13.17 -19.52 -5.92
C LEU A 275 -13.58 -20.80 -6.65
N GLY A 276 -13.50 -20.84 -7.99
CA GLY A 276 -14.12 -21.91 -8.78
C GLY A 276 -15.61 -22.02 -8.46
N ASP A 277 -16.08 -23.25 -8.17
CA ASP A 277 -17.49 -23.50 -7.83
C ASP A 277 -17.84 -23.28 -6.34
N ARG A 278 -16.92 -22.75 -5.52
CA ARG A 278 -17.14 -22.56 -4.08
C ARG A 278 -18.13 -21.42 -3.82
N GLN A 279 -19.06 -21.68 -2.90
CA GLN A 279 -19.91 -20.62 -2.35
C GLN A 279 -19.06 -19.72 -1.43
N ALA A 280 -19.05 -18.43 -1.72
CA ALA A 280 -18.25 -17.47 -0.96
C ALA A 280 -19.10 -16.65 0.02
N VAL A 281 -18.58 -16.49 1.23
CA VAL A 281 -19.08 -15.60 2.26
C VAL A 281 -18.04 -14.50 2.50
N ALA A 282 -18.43 -13.24 2.43
CA ALA A 282 -17.52 -12.14 2.72
C ALA A 282 -17.64 -11.68 4.16
N VAL A 283 -16.50 -11.32 4.77
CA VAL A 283 -16.39 -10.49 5.99
C VAL A 283 -15.93 -9.11 5.55
N PHE A 284 -16.74 -8.09 5.81
CA PHE A 284 -16.52 -6.77 5.24
C PHE A 284 -16.65 -5.66 6.29
N ALA A 285 -15.67 -4.77 6.33
CA ALA A 285 -15.71 -3.50 7.06
C ALA A 285 -15.26 -2.36 6.14
N ALA A 286 -15.71 -1.14 6.40
CA ALA A 286 -15.31 0.00 5.60
C ALA A 286 -15.20 1.28 6.44
N MET A 287 -14.36 2.21 5.98
CA MET A 287 -14.25 3.55 6.53
C MET A 287 -15.39 4.45 6.08
N ALA A 288 -15.81 5.40 6.93
CA ALA A 288 -16.92 6.30 6.66
C ALA A 288 -16.73 7.24 5.46
N ASP A 289 -15.48 7.49 5.08
CA ASP A 289 -15.11 8.37 3.93
C ASP A 289 -15.14 7.64 2.58
N LYS A 290 -15.53 6.36 2.54
CA LYS A 290 -15.52 5.54 1.31
C LYS A 290 -16.93 5.39 0.72
N ASP A 291 -16.98 5.16 -0.60
CA ASP A 291 -18.23 4.80 -1.31
C ASP A 291 -18.56 3.32 -1.05
N VAL A 292 -19.11 3.07 0.14
CA VAL A 292 -19.42 1.73 0.63
C VAL A 292 -20.52 1.07 -0.20
N ALA A 293 -21.49 1.84 -0.68
CA ALA A 293 -22.58 1.30 -1.49
C ALA A 293 -22.06 0.69 -2.81
N SER A 294 -21.18 1.39 -3.50
CA SER A 294 -20.53 0.86 -4.71
C SER A 294 -19.64 -0.35 -4.40
N MET A 295 -18.88 -0.33 -3.31
CA MET A 295 -18.03 -1.45 -2.92
C MET A 295 -18.84 -2.71 -2.62
N VAL A 296 -19.92 -2.60 -1.84
CA VAL A 296 -20.82 -3.70 -1.50
C VAL A 296 -21.52 -4.24 -2.76
N SER A 297 -21.99 -3.36 -3.65
CA SER A 297 -22.62 -3.77 -4.92
C SER A 297 -21.67 -4.63 -5.75
N LEU A 298 -20.41 -4.25 -5.88
CA LEU A 298 -19.37 -5.01 -6.58
C LEU A 298 -19.08 -6.35 -5.91
N LEU A 299 -18.91 -6.35 -4.58
CA LEU A 299 -18.59 -7.57 -3.82
C LEU A 299 -19.74 -8.61 -3.92
N ARG A 300 -21.00 -8.17 -3.90
CA ARG A 300 -22.17 -9.05 -4.00
C ARG A 300 -22.24 -9.83 -5.31
N THR A 301 -21.61 -9.38 -6.37
CA THR A 301 -21.55 -10.13 -7.64
C THR A 301 -20.82 -11.46 -7.51
N VAL A 302 -19.95 -11.60 -6.51
CA VAL A 302 -19.09 -12.78 -6.30
C VAL A 302 -19.27 -13.41 -4.92
N CYS A 303 -19.68 -12.63 -3.93
CA CYS A 303 -19.98 -13.07 -2.56
C CYS A 303 -21.44 -12.73 -2.23
N PRO A 304 -22.40 -13.64 -2.47
CA PRO A 304 -23.83 -13.36 -2.23
C PRO A 304 -24.17 -13.05 -0.77
N THR A 305 -23.40 -13.62 0.16
CA THR A 305 -23.54 -13.39 1.59
C THR A 305 -22.38 -12.53 2.10
N ILE A 306 -22.71 -11.39 2.70
CA ILE A 306 -21.76 -10.45 3.30
C ILE A 306 -22.08 -10.31 4.78
N ILE A 307 -21.17 -10.67 5.66
CA ILE A 307 -21.23 -10.40 7.10
C ILE A 307 -20.53 -9.06 7.31
N ALA A 308 -21.28 -8.05 7.70
CA ALA A 308 -20.75 -6.74 8.02
C ALA A 308 -20.12 -6.74 9.41
N THR A 309 -18.98 -6.06 9.56
CA THR A 309 -18.32 -5.88 10.87
C THR A 309 -17.74 -4.47 10.99
N THR A 310 -17.25 -4.13 12.18
CA THR A 310 -16.58 -2.85 12.46
C THR A 310 -15.10 -3.12 12.72
N SER A 311 -14.19 -2.35 12.14
CA SER A 311 -12.77 -2.43 12.49
C SER A 311 -12.44 -1.52 13.68
N SER A 312 -11.27 -1.75 14.30
CA SER A 312 -10.79 -0.97 15.46
C SER A 312 -10.55 0.53 15.18
N ASN A 313 -10.43 0.91 13.92
CA ASN A 313 -10.21 2.32 13.57
C ASN A 313 -11.43 3.18 13.89
N PRO A 314 -11.29 4.34 14.60
CA PRO A 314 -12.41 5.20 14.97
C PRO A 314 -13.24 5.74 13.79
N ARG A 315 -12.70 5.75 12.58
CA ARG A 315 -13.41 6.15 11.35
C ARG A 315 -14.16 5.00 10.68
N SER A 316 -14.13 3.79 11.27
CA SER A 316 -14.87 2.64 10.75
C SER A 316 -16.37 2.88 10.87
N LEU A 317 -17.12 2.51 9.83
CA LEU A 317 -18.57 2.51 9.91
C LEU A 317 -19.03 1.42 10.91
N PRO A 318 -20.12 1.68 11.67
CA PRO A 318 -20.74 0.65 12.49
C PRO A 318 -21.20 -0.55 11.64
N ALA A 319 -21.08 -1.75 12.17
CA ALA A 319 -21.45 -3.00 11.49
C ALA A 319 -22.90 -2.96 10.95
N ASP A 320 -23.86 -2.45 11.74
CA ASP A 320 -25.27 -2.36 11.35
C ASP A 320 -25.50 -1.41 10.14
N THR A 321 -24.71 -0.31 10.06
CA THR A 321 -24.76 0.60 8.91
C THR A 321 -24.31 -0.12 7.64
N VAL A 322 -23.19 -0.84 7.72
CA VAL A 322 -22.69 -1.64 6.59
C VAL A 322 -23.65 -2.77 6.24
N ALA A 323 -24.21 -3.46 7.23
CA ALA A 323 -25.18 -4.54 7.05
C ALA A 323 -26.44 -4.05 6.32
N SER A 324 -26.93 -2.85 6.65
CA SER A 324 -28.07 -2.24 5.98
C SER A 324 -27.83 -2.01 4.50
N LEU A 325 -26.61 -1.62 4.12
CA LEU A 325 -26.19 -1.48 2.71
C LEU A 325 -25.99 -2.83 2.02
N ALA A 326 -25.43 -3.80 2.78
CA ALA A 326 -25.11 -5.13 2.27
C ALA A 326 -26.33 -6.05 2.20
N GLY A 327 -27.41 -5.76 2.91
CA GLY A 327 -28.58 -6.63 3.01
C GLY A 327 -28.25 -7.99 3.65
N GLY A 328 -27.30 -8.00 4.58
CA GLY A 328 -26.79 -9.20 5.25
C GLY A 328 -26.72 -9.04 6.76
N PRO A 329 -26.21 -10.05 7.48
CA PRO A 329 -26.02 -9.98 8.94
C PRO A 329 -24.91 -9.01 9.33
N SER A 330 -24.99 -8.49 10.58
CA SER A 330 -23.95 -7.72 11.24
C SER A 330 -23.34 -8.49 12.41
N CYS A 331 -22.07 -8.24 12.67
CA CYS A 331 -21.36 -8.72 13.84
C CYS A 331 -20.32 -7.67 14.23
N GLU A 332 -20.44 -7.06 15.40
CA GLU A 332 -19.58 -5.97 15.86
C GLU A 332 -18.09 -6.38 15.93
N ARG A 333 -17.82 -7.61 16.34
CA ARG A 333 -16.44 -8.09 16.55
C ARG A 333 -15.90 -8.82 15.32
N PRO A 334 -14.80 -8.35 14.70
CA PRO A 334 -14.20 -8.95 13.49
C PRO A 334 -13.93 -10.46 13.62
N LYS A 335 -13.37 -10.89 14.75
CA LYS A 335 -13.05 -12.32 14.99
C LYS A 335 -14.30 -13.19 14.99
N GLU A 336 -15.40 -12.72 15.58
CA GLU A 336 -16.68 -13.44 15.57
C GLU A 336 -17.33 -13.43 14.17
N ALA A 337 -17.22 -12.33 13.45
CA ALA A 337 -17.66 -12.25 12.05
C ALA A 337 -16.93 -13.26 11.16
N LEU A 338 -15.61 -13.41 11.34
CA LEU A 338 -14.80 -14.39 10.62
C LEU A 338 -15.22 -15.83 10.95
N GLU A 339 -15.43 -16.16 12.24
CA GLU A 339 -15.90 -17.49 12.64
C GLU A 339 -17.30 -17.80 12.09
N ALA A 340 -18.22 -16.82 12.13
CA ALA A 340 -19.54 -16.99 11.53
C ALA A 340 -19.45 -17.23 10.02
N ALA A 341 -18.55 -16.52 9.32
CA ALA A 341 -18.32 -16.71 7.91
C ALA A 341 -17.76 -18.12 7.59
N ARG A 342 -16.83 -18.62 8.40
CA ARG A 342 -16.30 -20.00 8.28
C ARG A 342 -17.37 -21.05 8.44
N VAL A 343 -18.24 -20.87 9.44
CA VAL A 343 -19.38 -21.79 9.68
C VAL A 343 -20.34 -21.77 8.51
N LEU A 344 -20.69 -20.59 7.99
CA LEU A 344 -21.62 -20.46 6.86
C LEU A 344 -21.04 -21.00 5.54
N ALA A 345 -19.76 -20.76 5.28
CA ALA A 345 -19.08 -21.27 4.10
C ALA A 345 -18.92 -22.81 4.13
N GLY A 346 -18.74 -23.37 5.33
CA GLY A 346 -18.43 -24.77 5.52
C GLY A 346 -17.08 -25.16 4.89
N PRO A 347 -16.64 -26.41 5.05
CA PRO A 347 -15.28 -26.82 4.66
C PRO A 347 -15.02 -26.78 3.15
N ASN A 348 -16.07 -26.79 2.33
CA ASN A 348 -15.95 -26.76 0.87
C ASN A 348 -16.25 -25.36 0.25
N GLY A 349 -16.62 -24.40 1.06
CA GLY A 349 -16.86 -23.03 0.64
C GLY A 349 -15.61 -22.15 0.71
N ALA A 350 -15.84 -20.84 0.65
CA ALA A 350 -14.79 -19.85 0.74
C ALA A 350 -15.19 -18.68 1.63
N VAL A 351 -14.21 -18.06 2.29
CA VAL A 351 -14.35 -16.82 3.05
C VAL A 351 -13.47 -15.76 2.41
N VAL A 352 -14.03 -14.59 2.14
CA VAL A 352 -13.32 -13.43 1.60
C VAL A 352 -13.33 -12.32 2.63
N VAL A 353 -12.16 -11.92 3.13
CA VAL A 353 -12.01 -10.81 4.08
C VAL A 353 -11.53 -9.58 3.33
N CYS A 354 -12.31 -8.49 3.31
CA CYS A 354 -11.97 -7.30 2.55
C CYS A 354 -12.69 -6.03 3.05
N GLY A 355 -12.40 -4.90 2.41
CA GLY A 355 -13.04 -3.61 2.64
C GLY A 355 -12.21 -2.63 3.48
N SER A 356 -11.27 -3.13 4.28
CA SER A 356 -10.37 -2.28 5.09
C SER A 356 -9.10 -3.03 5.47
N LEU A 357 -7.95 -2.36 5.41
CA LEU A 357 -6.70 -2.88 5.98
C LEU A 357 -6.76 -2.98 7.52
N TYR A 358 -7.51 -2.11 8.17
CA TYR A 358 -7.72 -2.20 9.62
C TYR A 358 -8.51 -3.46 10.03
N LEU A 359 -9.43 -3.94 9.15
CA LEU A 359 -10.07 -5.23 9.38
C LEU A 359 -9.05 -6.38 9.32
N LEU A 360 -8.13 -6.34 8.36
CA LEU A 360 -7.06 -7.34 8.27
C LEU A 360 -6.14 -7.29 9.49
N HIS A 361 -5.83 -6.07 9.99
CA HIS A 361 -5.10 -5.87 11.23
C HIS A 361 -5.78 -6.59 12.41
N ASP A 362 -7.05 -6.28 12.65
CA ASP A 362 -7.82 -6.81 13.80
C ASP A 362 -7.92 -8.35 13.78
N LEU A 363 -7.89 -8.93 12.59
CA LEU A 363 -7.96 -10.38 12.38
C LEU A 363 -6.60 -11.07 12.37
N SER A 364 -5.51 -10.35 12.14
CA SER A 364 -4.16 -10.93 12.09
C SER A 364 -3.66 -11.41 13.45
N GLY A 365 -4.31 -10.98 14.55
CA GLY A 365 -3.92 -11.29 15.92
C GLY A 365 -2.76 -10.40 16.37
N ASP A 366 -2.64 -10.21 17.68
CA ASP A 366 -1.52 -9.53 18.30
C ASP A 366 -0.23 -10.30 17.98
N ALA A 367 0.48 -9.93 16.94
CA ALA A 367 1.89 -10.26 16.86
C ALA A 367 2.56 -9.42 17.95
N PRO A 368 3.27 -9.99 18.91
CA PRO A 368 3.96 -9.21 19.93
C PRO A 368 4.97 -8.29 19.24
N ASP A 369 4.99 -7.02 19.66
CA ASP A 369 6.00 -6.01 19.28
C ASP A 369 7.43 -6.48 19.55
#